data_b26778b6f8a1612db9b4a4ac3e5e7216
#
_entry.id   b26778b6f8a1612db9b4a4ac3e5e7216
#
_cell.length_a   1.000
_cell.length_b   1.000
_cell.length_c   1.000
_cell.angle_alpha   90.00
_cell.angle_beta   90.00
_cell.angle_gamma   90.00
#
_symmetry.space_group_name_H-M   'P 1'
#
loop_
_entity.id
_entity.type
_entity.pdbx_description
1 polymer ?
#
loop_
_entity_poly.entity_id
_entity_poly.type
_entity_poly.pdbx_seq_one_letter_code
_entity_poly.pdbx_strand_id
1 'polypeptide(L)'
;MSAEALKTLFHPFEAEALALPRKGERILFLGAEPGFRLPEGFEAELHLVQGFRPYFRALQASGPAVTPQAEGSGFDMALVFAGRHRGQNELRIADALERVAPGGLVVIAGGKDDGIASLRKRVDELVPLDGHMPKYHGIAFWLRRPVDMHAAAALRAANPGQLVDGRFHTAPGMFSFDRVDTGSKLLVDNLPKDLRGNIADFCAGWGYVAAEVAARSPGMTGLDLYEADFDALEAAKGNLANTVAQGFVWTDLLAEPVEHRYDVIAMNPPFHRSRAAEPEIGAGMIRAAAKALKPGGRLFMVANRQLPYEPVLSAAFASHAELVRDGMFKVFSARR
;
A
#
# COMPACT_ATOMS: atom_id res chain seq x y z
N MET A 1 -3.72 8.39 -8.34
CA MET A 1 -3.14 8.61 -9.69
C MET A 1 -4.26 8.94 -10.66
N SER A 2 -4.00 9.62 -11.77
CA SER A 2 -5.09 9.93 -12.70
C SER A 2 -5.40 8.69 -13.55
N ALA A 3 -6.68 8.44 -13.81
CA ALA A 3 -7.12 7.38 -14.73
C ALA A 3 -6.50 7.52 -16.12
N GLU A 4 -5.99 8.69 -16.47
CA GLU A 4 -5.28 8.96 -17.71
C GLU A 4 -3.88 8.34 -17.76
N ALA A 5 -3.12 8.37 -16.65
CA ALA A 5 -1.79 7.77 -16.60
C ALA A 5 -1.85 6.25 -16.83
N LEU A 6 -2.93 5.61 -16.41
CA LEU A 6 -3.14 4.17 -16.64
C LEU A 6 -3.35 3.85 -18.14
N LYS A 7 -3.98 4.75 -18.91
CA LYS A 7 -4.12 4.60 -20.38
C LYS A 7 -2.77 4.62 -21.10
N THR A 8 -1.79 5.32 -20.51
CA THR A 8 -0.43 5.38 -21.09
C THR A 8 0.20 4.00 -21.25
N LEU A 9 -0.09 3.07 -20.31
CA LEU A 9 0.46 1.71 -20.33
C LEU A 9 0.04 0.91 -21.59
N PHE A 10 -1.18 1.12 -22.05
CA PHE A 10 -1.73 0.40 -23.21
C PHE A 10 -1.57 1.14 -24.53
N HIS A 11 -1.22 2.42 -24.48
CA HIS A 11 -1.08 3.25 -25.68
C HIS A 11 -0.08 2.73 -26.72
N PRO A 12 1.08 2.11 -26.37
CA PRO A 12 1.97 1.53 -27.37
C PRO A 12 1.34 0.40 -28.20
N PHE A 13 0.39 -0.34 -27.64
CA PHE A 13 -0.36 -1.37 -28.35
C PHE A 13 -1.46 -0.76 -29.25
N GLU A 14 -2.19 0.24 -28.76
CA GLU A 14 -3.20 0.97 -29.51
C GLU A 14 -2.60 1.74 -30.72
N ALA A 15 -1.36 2.22 -30.57
CA ALA A 15 -0.61 2.93 -31.61
C ALA A 15 0.22 2.00 -32.51
N GLU A 16 0.04 0.67 -32.41
CA GLU A 16 0.74 -0.36 -33.19
C GLU A 16 2.29 -0.33 -33.07
N ALA A 17 2.82 0.39 -32.05
CA ALA A 17 4.26 0.37 -31.74
C ALA A 17 4.69 -0.96 -31.10
N LEU A 18 3.77 -1.65 -30.45
CA LEU A 18 3.91 -2.99 -29.90
C LEU A 18 2.82 -3.91 -30.45
N ALA A 19 3.20 -5.15 -30.77
CA ALA A 19 2.24 -6.16 -31.17
C ALA A 19 1.32 -6.52 -29.99
N LEU A 20 0.03 -6.70 -30.27
CA LEU A 20 -0.92 -7.20 -29.29
C LEU A 20 -0.56 -8.63 -28.86
N PRO A 21 -0.68 -8.94 -27.57
CA PRO A 21 -0.46 -10.30 -27.10
C PRO A 21 -1.57 -11.23 -27.59
N ARG A 22 -1.20 -12.49 -27.80
CA ARG A 22 -2.04 -13.52 -28.42
C ARG A 22 -2.74 -14.37 -27.37
N LYS A 23 -3.79 -15.03 -27.79
CA LYS A 23 -4.47 -16.05 -26.98
C LYS A 23 -3.51 -17.14 -26.52
N GLY A 24 -3.49 -17.43 -25.22
CA GLY A 24 -2.60 -18.41 -24.59
C GLY A 24 -1.30 -17.80 -24.05
N GLU A 25 -0.96 -16.56 -24.37
CA GLU A 25 0.13 -15.85 -23.71
C GLU A 25 -0.27 -15.43 -22.30
N ARG A 26 0.65 -15.53 -21.35
CA ARG A 26 0.47 -15.19 -19.96
C ARG A 26 1.15 -13.88 -19.64
N ILE A 27 0.41 -12.93 -19.09
CA ILE A 27 0.90 -11.59 -18.81
C ILE A 27 0.80 -11.29 -17.31
N LEU A 28 1.94 -10.91 -16.73
CA LEU A 28 2.01 -10.44 -15.36
C LEU A 28 1.78 -8.92 -15.34
N PHE A 29 0.76 -8.44 -14.61
CA PHE A 29 0.50 -7.00 -14.46
C PHE A 29 0.76 -6.53 -13.03
N LEU A 30 1.94 -5.94 -12.80
CA LEU A 30 2.39 -5.44 -11.50
C LEU A 30 1.90 -4.02 -11.25
N GLY A 31 1.34 -3.80 -10.06
CA GLY A 31 0.74 -2.53 -9.68
C GLY A 31 -0.55 -2.21 -10.44
N ALA A 32 -1.30 -3.25 -10.83
CA ALA A 32 -2.57 -3.09 -11.52
C ALA A 32 -3.54 -2.23 -10.68
N GLU A 33 -4.16 -1.23 -11.31
CA GLU A 33 -5.20 -0.40 -10.69
C GLU A 33 -6.53 -0.60 -11.38
N PRO A 34 -7.67 -0.52 -10.66
CA PRO A 34 -8.99 -0.67 -11.27
C PRO A 34 -9.26 0.43 -12.29
N GLY A 35 -10.06 0.09 -13.31
CA GLY A 35 -10.46 1.03 -14.37
C GLY A 35 -9.55 1.03 -15.59
N PHE A 36 -8.56 0.15 -15.70
CA PHE A 36 -7.84 -0.04 -16.96
C PHE A 36 -8.78 -0.63 -18.03
N ARG A 37 -8.45 -0.35 -19.28
CA ARG A 37 -9.14 -0.93 -20.43
C ARG A 37 -8.11 -1.55 -21.35
N LEU A 38 -8.37 -2.79 -21.73
CA LEU A 38 -7.51 -3.48 -22.68
C LEU A 38 -7.80 -2.97 -24.09
N PRO A 39 -6.79 -2.84 -24.96
CA PRO A 39 -6.98 -2.59 -26.39
C PRO A 39 -7.81 -3.70 -27.05
N GLU A 40 -8.50 -3.37 -28.13
CA GLU A 40 -9.21 -4.34 -28.94
C GLU A 40 -8.25 -5.41 -29.47
N GLY A 41 -8.60 -6.67 -29.36
CA GLY A 41 -7.74 -7.79 -29.77
C GLY A 41 -6.67 -8.20 -28.76
N PHE A 42 -6.67 -7.66 -27.55
CA PHE A 42 -5.81 -8.09 -26.46
C PHE A 42 -6.38 -9.36 -25.79
N GLU A 43 -5.92 -10.54 -26.21
CA GLU A 43 -6.55 -11.83 -25.86
C GLU A 43 -5.75 -12.69 -24.87
N ALA A 44 -4.78 -12.13 -24.17
CA ALA A 44 -3.91 -12.85 -23.25
C ALA A 44 -4.56 -13.14 -21.89
N GLU A 45 -3.99 -14.11 -21.18
CA GLU A 45 -4.33 -14.39 -19.79
C GLU A 45 -3.61 -13.41 -18.84
N LEU A 46 -4.37 -12.57 -18.15
CA LEU A 46 -3.85 -11.58 -17.22
C LEU A 46 -3.74 -12.13 -15.80
N HIS A 47 -2.55 -12.02 -15.21
CA HIS A 47 -2.26 -12.24 -13.80
C HIS A 47 -2.00 -10.89 -13.15
N LEU A 48 -2.99 -10.35 -12.46
CA LEU A 48 -2.93 -9.03 -11.82
C LEU A 48 -2.27 -9.12 -10.44
N VAL A 49 -1.40 -8.17 -10.12
CA VAL A 49 -0.76 -8.07 -8.80
C VAL A 49 -1.12 -6.74 -8.17
N GLN A 50 -1.79 -6.81 -7.01
CA GLN A 50 -2.22 -5.64 -6.27
C GLN A 50 -2.27 -5.90 -4.77
N GLY A 51 -1.35 -5.33 -3.99
CA GLY A 51 -1.27 -5.47 -2.53
C GLY A 51 -2.16 -4.51 -1.75
N PHE A 52 -2.70 -3.45 -2.37
CA PHE A 52 -3.60 -2.52 -1.69
C PHE A 52 -5.04 -3.02 -1.74
N ARG A 53 -5.60 -3.41 -0.60
CA ARG A 53 -6.88 -4.11 -0.45
C ARG A 53 -8.07 -3.47 -1.19
N PRO A 54 -8.28 -2.13 -1.16
CA PRO A 54 -9.36 -1.50 -1.93
C PRO A 54 -9.25 -1.75 -3.44
N TYR A 55 -8.05 -1.69 -4.01
CA TYR A 55 -7.84 -1.94 -5.44
C TYR A 55 -7.90 -3.43 -5.76
N PHE A 56 -7.35 -4.27 -4.89
CA PHE A 56 -7.45 -5.73 -5.02
C PHE A 56 -8.91 -6.17 -5.14
N ARG A 57 -9.78 -5.72 -4.25
CA ARG A 57 -11.22 -6.06 -4.26
C ARG A 57 -11.92 -5.58 -5.54
N ALA A 58 -11.63 -4.36 -5.98
CA ALA A 58 -12.21 -3.83 -7.21
C ALA A 58 -11.74 -4.60 -8.45
N LEU A 59 -10.48 -5.02 -8.51
CA LEU A 59 -9.94 -5.86 -9.58
C LEU A 59 -10.52 -7.28 -9.54
N GLN A 60 -10.62 -7.88 -8.36
CA GLN A 60 -11.21 -9.21 -8.17
C GLN A 60 -12.67 -9.25 -8.68
N ALA A 61 -13.42 -8.18 -8.46
CA ALA A 61 -14.80 -8.06 -8.96
C ALA A 61 -14.88 -7.93 -10.49
N SER A 62 -13.80 -7.60 -11.19
CA SER A 62 -13.75 -7.44 -12.65
C SER A 62 -13.42 -8.72 -13.42
N GLY A 63 -13.09 -9.83 -12.76
CA GLY A 63 -12.97 -11.17 -13.31
C GLY A 63 -11.58 -11.76 -13.48
N PRO A 64 -10.49 -11.03 -13.84
CA PRO A 64 -9.16 -11.61 -13.95
C PRO A 64 -8.60 -12.14 -12.62
N ALA A 65 -7.67 -13.09 -12.68
CA ALA A 65 -6.96 -13.55 -11.49
C ALA A 65 -6.14 -12.40 -10.88
N VAL A 66 -6.28 -12.16 -9.58
CA VAL A 66 -5.55 -11.15 -8.84
C VAL A 66 -4.93 -11.75 -7.58
N THR A 67 -3.64 -11.46 -7.34
CA THR A 67 -2.90 -11.86 -6.15
C THR A 67 -2.33 -10.63 -5.44
N PRO A 68 -2.12 -10.66 -4.12
CA PRO A 68 -1.52 -9.52 -3.41
C PRO A 68 -0.05 -9.33 -3.75
N GLN A 69 0.66 -10.41 -4.08
CA GLN A 69 2.07 -10.43 -4.47
C GLN A 69 2.25 -11.20 -5.77
N ALA A 70 3.37 -10.98 -6.45
CA ALA A 70 3.67 -11.66 -7.70
C ALA A 70 3.98 -13.15 -7.46
N GLU A 71 3.29 -14.02 -8.17
CA GLU A 71 3.44 -15.47 -8.10
C GLU A 71 3.78 -16.05 -9.46
N GLY A 72 4.47 -17.19 -9.47
CA GLY A 72 4.86 -17.89 -10.69
C GLY A 72 6.00 -17.23 -11.47
N SER A 73 6.31 -17.80 -12.62
CA SER A 73 7.36 -17.37 -13.56
C SER A 73 7.06 -17.88 -14.97
N GLY A 74 7.93 -17.53 -15.94
CA GLY A 74 7.77 -17.92 -17.33
C GLY A 74 6.61 -17.20 -18.02
N PHE A 75 6.33 -15.95 -17.63
CA PHE A 75 5.38 -15.08 -18.32
C PHE A 75 5.96 -14.64 -19.68
N ASP A 76 5.10 -14.51 -20.66
CA ASP A 76 5.50 -14.03 -21.99
C ASP A 76 5.74 -12.53 -22.01
N MET A 77 5.03 -11.79 -21.12
CA MET A 77 5.13 -10.35 -20.98
C MET A 77 4.86 -9.92 -19.54
N ALA A 78 5.42 -8.77 -19.16
CA ALA A 78 4.98 -8.04 -17.97
C ALA A 78 4.54 -6.62 -18.31
N LEU A 79 3.50 -6.17 -17.65
CA LEU A 79 3.04 -4.79 -17.58
C LEU A 79 3.36 -4.27 -16.17
N VAL A 80 4.00 -3.11 -16.07
CA VAL A 80 4.33 -2.47 -14.78
C VAL A 80 3.74 -1.08 -14.75
N PHE A 81 2.77 -0.86 -13.86
CA PHE A 81 2.26 0.48 -13.61
C PHE A 81 3.01 1.10 -12.43
N ALA A 82 3.80 2.13 -12.74
CA ALA A 82 4.64 2.82 -11.78
C ALA A 82 3.85 3.91 -11.04
N GLY A 83 3.97 3.89 -9.72
CA GLY A 83 3.41 4.90 -8.82
C GLY A 83 4.46 5.91 -8.35
N ARG A 84 4.19 6.56 -7.22
CA ARG A 84 5.04 7.62 -6.66
C ARG A 84 6.31 7.14 -5.98
N HIS A 85 6.31 5.91 -5.48
CA HIS A 85 7.43 5.38 -4.70
C HIS A 85 8.48 4.77 -5.61
N ARG A 86 9.55 5.52 -5.87
CA ARG A 86 10.63 5.11 -6.76
C ARG A 86 11.15 3.71 -6.43
N GLY A 87 11.49 3.46 -5.17
CA GLY A 87 12.04 2.16 -4.77
C GLY A 87 11.07 1.00 -5.01
N GLN A 88 9.77 1.19 -4.74
CA GLN A 88 8.75 0.19 -5.04
C GLN A 88 8.63 -0.07 -6.56
N ASN A 89 8.71 0.99 -7.38
CA ASN A 89 8.68 0.85 -8.83
C ASN A 89 9.89 0.06 -9.34
N GLU A 90 11.09 0.34 -8.82
CA GLU A 90 12.31 -0.39 -9.14
C GLU A 90 12.21 -1.87 -8.73
N LEU A 91 11.64 -2.17 -7.56
CA LEU A 91 11.38 -3.54 -7.13
C LEU A 91 10.35 -4.27 -8.01
N ARG A 92 9.26 -3.59 -8.42
CA ARG A 92 8.29 -4.15 -9.39
C ARG A 92 8.94 -4.47 -10.74
N ILE A 93 9.85 -3.62 -11.22
CA ILE A 93 10.59 -3.88 -12.46
C ILE A 93 11.53 -5.09 -12.27
N ALA A 94 12.20 -5.20 -11.12
CA ALA A 94 13.00 -6.38 -10.81
C ALA A 94 12.14 -7.66 -10.81
N ASP A 95 10.96 -7.63 -10.18
CA ASP A 95 9.98 -8.73 -10.22
C ASP A 95 9.59 -9.10 -11.66
N ALA A 96 9.31 -8.11 -12.50
CA ALA A 96 8.99 -8.33 -13.91
C ALA A 96 10.14 -9.03 -14.66
N LEU A 97 11.38 -8.54 -14.48
CA LEU A 97 12.57 -9.11 -15.11
C LEU A 97 12.84 -10.54 -14.65
N GLU A 98 12.59 -10.87 -13.39
CA GLU A 98 12.81 -12.20 -12.84
C GLU A 98 11.76 -13.22 -13.29
N ARG A 99 10.52 -12.79 -13.55
CA ARG A 99 9.37 -13.66 -13.79
C ARG A 99 9.01 -13.83 -15.27
N VAL A 100 9.37 -12.86 -16.12
CA VAL A 100 9.19 -12.95 -17.57
C VAL A 100 10.22 -13.91 -18.16
N ALA A 101 9.86 -14.66 -19.19
CA ALA A 101 10.78 -15.53 -19.92
C ALA A 101 11.87 -14.70 -20.63
N PRO A 102 13.10 -15.24 -20.84
CA PRO A 102 14.14 -14.56 -21.61
C PRO A 102 13.64 -14.11 -23.00
N GLY A 103 13.88 -12.84 -23.36
CA GLY A 103 13.37 -12.23 -24.58
C GLY A 103 11.92 -11.77 -24.54
N GLY A 104 11.16 -12.08 -23.46
CA GLY A 104 9.81 -11.60 -23.27
C GLY A 104 9.77 -10.08 -23.05
N LEU A 105 8.64 -9.46 -23.33
CA LEU A 105 8.46 -8.01 -23.32
C LEU A 105 8.13 -7.51 -21.90
N VAL A 106 8.77 -6.43 -21.47
CA VAL A 106 8.42 -5.71 -20.24
C VAL A 106 8.04 -4.28 -20.62
N VAL A 107 6.79 -3.90 -20.37
CA VAL A 107 6.25 -2.57 -20.65
C VAL A 107 6.00 -1.86 -19.32
N ILE A 108 6.60 -0.70 -19.15
CA ILE A 108 6.50 0.11 -17.92
C ILE A 108 5.85 1.45 -18.27
N ALA A 109 4.87 1.90 -17.49
CA ALA A 109 4.30 3.22 -17.64
C ALA A 109 3.97 3.85 -16.31
N GLY A 110 3.90 5.19 -16.30
CA GLY A 110 3.50 5.98 -15.13
C GLY A 110 3.28 7.44 -15.47
N GLY A 111 2.80 8.20 -14.50
CA GLY A 111 2.57 9.63 -14.62
C GLY A 111 3.87 10.43 -14.62
N LYS A 112 3.89 11.55 -15.36
CA LYS A 112 5.03 12.51 -15.34
C LYS A 112 5.28 13.02 -13.92
N ASP A 113 4.22 13.31 -13.19
CA ASP A 113 4.28 13.80 -11.81
C ASP A 113 4.71 12.72 -10.79
N ASP A 114 4.70 11.46 -11.18
CA ASP A 114 5.12 10.34 -10.34
C ASP A 114 6.58 9.90 -10.62
N GLY A 115 7.32 10.70 -11.41
CA GLY A 115 8.75 10.48 -11.62
C GLY A 115 9.12 9.50 -12.72
N ILE A 116 8.19 9.14 -13.62
CA ILE A 116 8.41 8.14 -14.68
C ILE A 116 9.61 8.46 -15.58
N ALA A 117 9.90 9.74 -15.86
CA ALA A 117 11.03 10.13 -16.70
C ALA A 117 12.39 9.74 -16.06
N SER A 118 12.51 9.94 -14.74
CA SER A 118 13.71 9.54 -13.99
C SER A 118 13.82 8.03 -13.88
N LEU A 119 12.69 7.33 -13.68
CA LEU A 119 12.65 5.87 -13.66
C LEU A 119 13.10 5.29 -15.00
N ARG A 120 12.58 5.82 -16.13
CA ARG A 120 12.99 5.42 -17.48
C ARG A 120 14.51 5.55 -17.68
N LYS A 121 15.07 6.71 -17.32
CA LYS A 121 16.52 6.94 -17.43
C LYS A 121 17.30 5.92 -16.60
N ARG A 122 16.86 5.66 -15.36
CA ARG A 122 17.50 4.71 -14.45
C ARG A 122 17.49 3.27 -15.00
N VAL A 123 16.39 2.85 -15.62
CA VAL A 123 16.29 1.52 -16.25
C VAL A 123 17.17 1.45 -17.50
N ASP A 124 17.20 2.49 -18.34
CA ASP A 124 18.02 2.59 -19.53
C ASP A 124 19.54 2.49 -19.25
N GLU A 125 19.96 2.95 -18.07
CA GLU A 125 21.35 2.79 -17.59
C GLU A 125 21.71 1.32 -17.26
N LEU A 126 20.71 0.46 -16.99
CA LEU A 126 20.92 -0.94 -16.58
C LEU A 126 20.66 -1.92 -17.72
N VAL A 127 19.71 -1.62 -18.58
CA VAL A 127 19.32 -2.44 -19.72
C VAL A 127 18.81 -1.55 -20.85
N PRO A 128 19.29 -1.74 -22.11
CA PRO A 128 18.83 -0.95 -23.23
C PRO A 128 17.32 -1.02 -23.41
N LEU A 129 16.70 0.14 -23.65
CA LEU A 129 15.28 0.21 -23.96
C LEU A 129 15.06 0.03 -25.47
N ASP A 130 14.03 -0.73 -25.85
CA ASP A 130 13.62 -0.90 -27.24
C ASP A 130 12.81 0.31 -27.75
N GLY A 131 12.19 1.07 -26.83
CA GLY A 131 11.45 2.27 -27.21
C GLY A 131 10.72 2.94 -26.03
N HIS A 132 10.14 4.09 -26.35
CA HIS A 132 9.28 4.81 -25.40
C HIS A 132 8.26 5.69 -26.12
N MET A 133 7.14 5.98 -25.46
CA MET A 133 6.06 6.79 -26.02
C MET A 133 5.41 7.66 -24.93
N PRO A 134 5.47 8.99 -25.05
CA PRO A 134 4.75 9.90 -24.15
C PRO A 134 3.31 10.10 -24.62
N LYS A 135 2.34 9.90 -23.72
CA LYS A 135 0.91 10.21 -23.94
C LYS A 135 0.18 10.34 -22.61
N TYR A 136 -0.99 10.96 -22.60
CA TYR A 136 -1.90 11.05 -21.44
C TYR A 136 -1.23 11.50 -20.14
N HIS A 137 -0.38 12.55 -20.22
CA HIS A 137 0.42 13.06 -19.09
C HIS A 137 1.34 12.00 -18.44
N GLY A 138 1.70 10.94 -19.19
CA GLY A 138 2.57 9.87 -18.77
C GLY A 138 3.63 9.56 -19.81
N ILE A 139 4.44 8.57 -19.52
CA ILE A 139 5.40 7.96 -20.44
C ILE A 139 5.26 6.44 -20.30
N ALA A 140 5.11 5.72 -21.42
CA ALA A 140 5.35 4.29 -21.50
C ALA A 140 6.75 4.08 -22.10
N PHE A 141 7.48 3.08 -21.61
CA PHE A 141 8.73 2.60 -22.20
C PHE A 141 8.81 1.10 -22.05
N TRP A 142 9.60 0.46 -22.92
CA TRP A 142 9.65 -1.00 -22.96
C TRP A 142 11.03 -1.51 -23.31
N LEU A 143 11.26 -2.76 -22.94
CA LEU A 143 12.50 -3.49 -23.19
C LEU A 143 12.20 -4.98 -23.35
N ARG A 144 13.14 -5.71 -23.94
CA ARG A 144 13.17 -7.17 -23.88
C ARG A 144 13.94 -7.63 -22.66
N ARG A 145 13.36 -8.57 -21.92
CA ARG A 145 14.02 -9.17 -20.76
C ARG A 145 15.34 -9.83 -21.19
N PRO A 146 16.51 -9.38 -20.70
CA PRO A 146 17.79 -9.98 -21.03
C PRO A 146 17.92 -11.41 -20.47
N VAL A 147 18.86 -12.18 -20.99
CA VAL A 147 19.14 -13.53 -20.47
C VAL A 147 19.72 -13.46 -19.07
N ASP A 148 20.64 -12.52 -18.84
CA ASP A 148 21.22 -12.30 -17.52
C ASP A 148 20.28 -11.54 -16.58
N MET A 149 20.56 -11.63 -15.28
CA MET A 149 19.75 -11.01 -14.22
C MET A 149 20.41 -9.78 -13.60
N HIS A 150 21.44 -9.22 -14.27
CA HIS A 150 22.21 -8.10 -13.72
C HIS A 150 21.32 -6.90 -13.39
N ALA A 151 20.43 -6.51 -14.28
CA ALA A 151 19.53 -5.37 -14.08
C ALA A 151 18.57 -5.60 -12.89
N ALA A 152 17.96 -6.77 -12.78
CA ALA A 152 17.09 -7.11 -11.66
C ALA A 152 17.85 -7.09 -10.32
N ALA A 153 19.03 -7.70 -10.28
CA ALA A 153 19.88 -7.70 -9.10
C ALA A 153 20.31 -6.28 -8.68
N ALA A 154 20.68 -5.42 -9.64
CA ALA A 154 21.05 -4.03 -9.40
C ALA A 154 19.89 -3.20 -8.85
N LEU A 155 18.66 -3.40 -9.36
CA LEU A 155 17.45 -2.73 -8.87
C LEU A 155 17.13 -3.16 -7.45
N ARG A 156 17.25 -4.45 -7.11
CA ARG A 156 17.05 -4.93 -5.74
C ARG A 156 18.13 -4.41 -4.80
N ALA A 157 19.39 -4.45 -5.19
CA ALA A 157 20.51 -3.95 -4.37
C ALA A 157 20.41 -2.45 -4.08
N ALA A 158 19.82 -1.67 -4.99
CA ALA A 158 19.57 -0.24 -4.79
C ALA A 158 18.40 0.06 -3.83
N ASN A 159 17.56 -0.93 -3.54
CA ASN A 159 16.33 -0.78 -2.74
C ASN A 159 16.24 -1.84 -1.63
N PRO A 160 17.24 -1.93 -0.74
CA PRO A 160 17.22 -2.90 0.34
C PRO A 160 16.11 -2.60 1.34
N GLY A 161 15.65 -3.62 2.02
CA GLY A 161 14.84 -3.45 3.22
C GLY A 161 15.60 -2.60 4.27
N GLN A 162 14.86 -1.92 5.11
CA GLN A 162 15.40 -1.08 6.17
C GLN A 162 15.21 -1.73 7.54
N LEU A 163 16.06 -1.38 8.49
CA LEU A 163 15.90 -1.68 9.91
C LEU A 163 15.63 -0.36 10.65
N VAL A 164 14.37 0.01 10.76
CA VAL A 164 13.95 1.26 11.41
C VAL A 164 14.09 1.12 12.93
N ASP A 165 14.67 2.14 13.55
CA ASP A 165 14.92 2.20 15.01
C ASP A 165 15.66 0.97 15.57
N GLY A 166 16.46 0.29 14.74
CA GLY A 166 17.18 -0.94 15.11
C GLY A 166 16.28 -2.13 15.44
N ARG A 167 14.95 -2.06 15.17
CA ARG A 167 13.94 -3.02 15.60
C ARG A 167 13.00 -3.50 14.50
N PHE A 168 12.62 -2.61 13.59
CA PHE A 168 11.51 -2.87 12.67
C PHE A 168 12.01 -3.05 11.25
N HIS A 169 11.72 -4.21 10.68
CA HIS A 169 11.97 -4.47 9.27
C HIS A 169 10.88 -3.82 8.42
N THR A 170 11.30 -3.08 7.41
CA THR A 170 10.45 -2.38 6.46
C THR A 170 11.01 -2.49 5.05
N ALA A 171 10.23 -2.09 4.05
CA ALA A 171 10.67 -2.08 2.66
C ALA A 171 10.18 -0.82 1.92
N PRO A 172 10.87 -0.43 0.83
CA PRO A 172 10.43 0.66 -0.04
C PRO A 172 9.01 0.46 -0.56
N GLY A 173 8.17 1.48 -0.40
CA GLY A 173 6.74 1.44 -0.76
C GLY A 173 5.81 1.43 0.44
N MET A 174 6.25 0.93 1.58
CA MET A 174 5.49 1.00 2.83
C MET A 174 5.45 2.43 3.37
N PHE A 175 4.39 2.77 4.07
CA PHE A 175 4.28 4.07 4.74
C PHE A 175 5.43 4.26 5.74
N SER A 176 6.14 5.39 5.64
CA SER A 176 7.25 5.77 6.51
C SER A 176 8.32 4.66 6.67
N PHE A 177 8.68 4.01 5.56
CA PHE A 177 9.56 2.83 5.57
C PHE A 177 11.00 3.12 6.03
N ASP A 178 11.43 4.37 6.04
CA ASP A 178 12.79 4.80 6.38
C ASP A 178 12.94 5.33 7.81
N ARG A 179 11.85 5.52 8.52
CA ARG A 179 11.83 6.06 9.91
C ARG A 179 10.50 5.80 10.60
N VAL A 180 10.48 5.93 11.92
CA VAL A 180 9.23 6.00 12.68
C VAL A 180 8.47 7.29 12.30
N ASP A 181 7.20 7.14 11.95
CA ASP A 181 6.33 8.28 11.64
C ASP A 181 6.11 9.15 12.88
N THR A 182 6.25 10.47 12.70
CA THR A 182 6.13 11.42 13.81
C THR A 182 4.74 11.49 14.41
N GLY A 183 3.69 11.30 13.61
CA GLY A 183 2.31 11.22 14.10
C GLY A 183 2.07 9.95 14.90
N SER A 184 2.53 8.80 14.41
CA SER A 184 2.46 7.53 15.15
C SER A 184 3.24 7.58 16.46
N LYS A 185 4.40 8.22 16.47
CA LYS A 185 5.18 8.44 17.70
C LYS A 185 4.42 9.32 18.68
N LEU A 186 3.86 10.44 18.21
CA LEU A 186 3.08 11.34 19.06
C LEU A 186 1.85 10.60 19.66
N LEU A 187 1.17 9.75 18.89
CA LEU A 187 0.09 8.91 19.38
C LEU A 187 0.58 8.01 20.52
N VAL A 188 1.62 7.25 20.28
CA VAL A 188 2.20 6.30 21.25
C VAL A 188 2.64 6.99 22.55
N ASP A 189 3.29 8.15 22.45
CA ASP A 189 3.75 8.93 23.62
C ASP A 189 2.58 9.41 24.51
N ASN A 190 1.37 9.52 23.94
CA ASN A 190 0.16 9.97 24.64
C ASN A 190 -0.85 8.85 24.93
N LEU A 191 -0.54 7.58 24.61
CA LEU A 191 -1.35 6.45 25.04
C LEU A 191 -1.19 6.19 26.55
N PRO A 192 -2.26 5.78 27.26
CA PRO A 192 -2.14 5.23 28.61
C PRO A 192 -1.17 4.04 28.64
N LYS A 193 -0.38 3.93 29.72
CA LYS A 193 0.65 2.89 29.87
C LYS A 193 0.10 1.52 30.31
N ASP A 194 -1.21 1.43 30.59
CA ASP A 194 -1.85 0.23 31.13
C ASP A 194 -3.13 -0.13 30.38
N LEU A 195 -3.08 -0.10 29.05
CA LEU A 195 -4.20 -0.53 28.24
C LEU A 195 -4.51 -2.01 28.50
N ARG A 196 -5.81 -2.35 28.53
CA ARG A 196 -6.30 -3.67 28.94
C ARG A 196 -7.33 -4.21 27.95
N GLY A 197 -7.51 -5.54 27.99
CA GLY A 197 -8.50 -6.23 27.20
C GLY A 197 -8.06 -6.45 25.76
N ASN A 198 -9.02 -6.58 24.84
CA ASN A 198 -8.75 -6.76 23.43
C ASN A 198 -8.50 -5.40 22.78
N ILE A 199 -7.37 -5.27 22.12
CA ILE A 199 -6.91 -4.03 21.49
C ILE A 199 -6.81 -4.26 19.96
N ALA A 200 -7.14 -3.22 19.19
CA ALA A 200 -6.86 -3.22 17.76
C ALA A 200 -6.00 -2.00 17.38
N ASP A 201 -5.09 -2.23 16.42
CA ASP A 201 -4.37 -1.19 15.71
C ASP A 201 -4.97 -1.05 14.30
N PHE A 202 -5.68 0.04 14.04
CA PHE A 202 -6.30 0.32 12.74
C PHE A 202 -5.35 1.15 11.88
N CYS A 203 -5.16 0.73 10.62
CA CYS A 203 -4.14 1.27 9.71
C CYS A 203 -2.74 1.03 10.28
N ALA A 204 -2.46 -0.21 10.67
CA ALA A 204 -1.31 -0.61 11.47
C ALA A 204 0.05 -0.43 10.76
N GLY A 205 0.05 -0.32 9.42
CA GLY A 205 1.27 -0.29 8.64
C GLY A 205 2.16 -1.50 8.95
N TRP A 206 3.44 -1.28 9.15
CA TRP A 206 4.41 -2.31 9.54
C TRP A 206 4.48 -2.57 11.05
N GLY A 207 3.46 -2.12 11.82
CA GLY A 207 3.22 -2.56 13.20
C GLY A 207 3.88 -1.74 14.31
N TYR A 208 4.31 -0.51 14.06
CA TYR A 208 4.97 0.32 15.09
C TYR A 208 4.06 0.57 16.31
N VAL A 209 2.83 1.07 16.10
CA VAL A 209 1.89 1.38 17.19
C VAL A 209 1.53 0.12 17.96
N ALA A 210 1.23 -0.97 17.25
CA ALA A 210 0.94 -2.27 17.85
C ALA A 210 2.08 -2.79 18.73
N ALA A 211 3.34 -2.71 18.26
CA ALA A 211 4.52 -3.15 19.02
C ALA A 211 4.71 -2.33 20.30
N GLU A 212 4.55 -1.01 20.22
CA GLU A 212 4.66 -0.12 21.38
C GLU A 212 3.52 -0.34 22.40
N VAL A 213 2.31 -0.61 21.92
CA VAL A 213 1.16 -0.99 22.77
C VAL A 213 1.46 -2.31 23.48
N ALA A 214 1.92 -3.33 22.75
CA ALA A 214 2.26 -4.63 23.30
C ALA A 214 3.33 -4.54 24.41
N ALA A 215 4.38 -3.75 24.18
CA ALA A 215 5.49 -3.62 25.13
C ALA A 215 5.10 -2.97 26.46
N ARG A 216 4.05 -2.14 26.50
CA ARG A 216 3.68 -1.35 27.69
C ARG A 216 2.33 -1.68 28.30
N SER A 217 1.63 -2.67 27.79
CA SER A 217 0.25 -3.01 28.19
C SER A 217 0.12 -4.47 28.68
N PRO A 218 0.66 -4.79 29.88
CA PRO A 218 0.65 -6.17 30.39
C PRO A 218 -0.77 -6.72 30.67
N GLY A 219 -1.77 -5.84 30.76
CA GLY A 219 -3.18 -6.22 30.90
C GLY A 219 -3.92 -6.48 29.59
N MET A 220 -3.24 -6.44 28.45
CA MET A 220 -3.78 -6.75 27.15
C MET A 220 -4.03 -8.26 27.02
N THR A 221 -5.19 -8.65 26.48
CA THR A 221 -5.58 -10.05 26.30
C THR A 221 -5.54 -10.51 24.83
N GLY A 222 -5.52 -9.57 23.89
CA GLY A 222 -5.39 -9.80 22.46
C GLY A 222 -5.07 -8.51 21.73
N LEU A 223 -4.40 -8.64 20.57
CA LEU A 223 -4.00 -7.52 19.72
C LEU A 223 -4.24 -7.90 18.26
N ASP A 224 -5.15 -7.18 17.60
CA ASP A 224 -5.42 -7.37 16.17
C ASP A 224 -4.95 -6.15 15.37
N LEU A 225 -4.28 -6.41 14.26
CA LEU A 225 -3.79 -5.40 13.34
C LEU A 225 -4.63 -5.42 12.07
N TYR A 226 -5.14 -4.27 11.68
CA TYR A 226 -5.93 -4.08 10.46
C TYR A 226 -5.17 -3.17 9.50
N GLU A 227 -4.83 -3.68 8.32
CA GLU A 227 -4.04 -2.94 7.34
C GLU A 227 -4.55 -3.22 5.91
N ALA A 228 -4.53 -2.19 5.07
CA ALA A 228 -4.92 -2.29 3.67
C ALA A 228 -3.75 -2.64 2.73
N ASP A 229 -2.52 -2.34 3.13
CA ASP A 229 -1.30 -2.69 2.41
C ASP A 229 -0.81 -4.07 2.85
N PHE A 230 -0.84 -5.04 1.93
CA PHE A 230 -0.46 -6.42 2.19
C PHE A 230 1.00 -6.56 2.65
N ASP A 231 1.91 -5.87 1.96
CA ASP A 231 3.34 -5.98 2.26
C ASP A 231 3.67 -5.37 3.63
N ALA A 232 3.01 -4.26 3.99
CA ALA A 232 3.14 -3.66 5.32
C ALA A 232 2.62 -4.60 6.41
N LEU A 233 1.48 -5.27 6.18
CA LEU A 233 0.94 -6.25 7.13
C LEU A 233 1.85 -7.48 7.28
N GLU A 234 2.46 -7.97 6.19
CA GLU A 234 3.45 -9.06 6.26
C GLU A 234 4.70 -8.63 7.06
N ALA A 235 5.18 -7.41 6.87
CA ALA A 235 6.26 -6.85 7.68
C ALA A 235 5.86 -6.77 9.16
N ALA A 236 4.63 -6.36 9.48
CA ALA A 236 4.12 -6.31 10.84
C ALA A 236 4.12 -7.69 11.53
N LYS A 237 3.80 -8.77 10.81
CA LYS A 237 3.89 -10.15 11.34
C LYS A 237 5.31 -10.47 11.81
N GLY A 238 6.32 -10.13 11.01
CA GLY A 238 7.73 -10.31 11.39
C GLY A 238 8.15 -9.42 12.56
N ASN A 239 7.71 -8.16 12.57
CA ASN A 239 8.07 -7.17 13.58
C ASN A 239 7.44 -7.44 14.95
N LEU A 240 6.31 -8.16 15.01
CA LEU A 240 5.61 -8.54 16.24
C LEU A 240 5.77 -10.01 16.62
N ALA A 241 6.61 -10.79 15.94
CA ALA A 241 6.89 -12.17 16.33
C ALA A 241 7.32 -12.21 17.81
N ASN A 242 6.64 -13.01 18.63
CA ASN A 242 6.86 -13.19 20.07
C ASN A 242 6.05 -12.29 21.03
N THR A 243 4.97 -11.66 20.59
CA THR A 243 4.04 -10.98 21.49
C THR A 243 2.76 -11.83 21.77
N VAL A 244 1.78 -11.30 22.48
CA VAL A 244 0.49 -11.94 22.85
C VAL A 244 -0.27 -12.44 21.63
N ALA A 245 -1.35 -13.20 21.84
CA ALA A 245 -2.27 -13.63 20.77
C ALA A 245 -2.62 -12.48 19.82
N GLN A 246 -2.29 -12.64 18.54
CA GLN A 246 -2.36 -11.61 17.51
C GLN A 246 -3.19 -12.07 16.33
N GLY A 247 -4.03 -11.15 15.84
CA GLY A 247 -4.66 -11.25 14.53
C GLY A 247 -4.06 -10.27 13.55
N PHE A 248 -3.84 -10.71 12.31
CA PHE A 248 -3.37 -9.85 11.22
C PHE A 248 -4.40 -9.89 10.10
N VAL A 249 -5.08 -8.79 9.88
CA VAL A 249 -6.25 -8.70 8.99
C VAL A 249 -5.97 -7.76 7.84
N TRP A 250 -5.77 -8.32 6.66
CA TRP A 250 -5.66 -7.54 5.43
C TRP A 250 -7.04 -7.12 4.96
N THR A 251 -7.38 -5.84 5.11
CA THR A 251 -8.75 -5.35 4.94
C THR A 251 -8.86 -3.91 4.47
N ASP A 252 -9.99 -3.60 3.84
CA ASP A 252 -10.46 -2.25 3.58
C ASP A 252 -11.47 -1.84 4.65
N LEU A 253 -11.01 -1.15 5.70
CA LEU A 253 -11.84 -0.69 6.82
C LEU A 253 -13.01 0.23 6.40
N LEU A 254 -12.99 0.80 5.19
CA LEU A 254 -14.10 1.61 4.67
C LEU A 254 -15.22 0.78 4.07
N ALA A 255 -14.92 -0.45 3.65
CA ALA A 255 -15.85 -1.27 2.87
C ALA A 255 -16.08 -2.68 3.43
N GLU A 256 -15.18 -3.16 4.29
CA GLU A 256 -15.28 -4.50 4.89
C GLU A 256 -15.61 -4.38 6.39
N PRO A 257 -16.48 -5.23 6.92
CA PRO A 257 -16.87 -5.16 8.34
C PRO A 257 -15.73 -5.64 9.24
N VAL A 258 -15.64 -5.04 10.43
CA VAL A 258 -14.83 -5.55 11.53
C VAL A 258 -15.73 -6.41 12.41
N GLU A 259 -15.47 -7.71 12.43
CA GLU A 259 -16.34 -8.67 13.14
C GLU A 259 -16.11 -8.67 14.65
N HIS A 260 -14.86 -8.48 15.07
CA HIS A 260 -14.49 -8.45 16.49
C HIS A 260 -14.92 -7.13 17.16
N ARG A 261 -14.95 -7.15 18.51
CA ARG A 261 -15.22 -5.98 19.35
C ARG A 261 -14.08 -5.77 20.33
N TYR A 262 -13.63 -4.51 20.41
CA TYR A 262 -12.43 -4.12 21.13
C TYR A 262 -12.73 -3.26 22.34
N ASP A 263 -11.89 -3.38 23.35
CA ASP A 263 -11.87 -2.49 24.50
C ASP A 263 -11.15 -1.19 24.16
N VAL A 264 -10.13 -1.27 23.29
CA VAL A 264 -9.34 -0.13 22.82
C VAL A 264 -9.04 -0.28 21.33
N ILE A 265 -9.12 0.84 20.60
CA ILE A 265 -8.59 0.96 19.25
C ILE A 265 -7.56 2.09 19.23
N ALA A 266 -6.35 1.82 18.74
CA ALA A 266 -5.36 2.83 18.36
C ALA A 266 -5.42 3.01 16.84
N MET A 267 -5.20 4.24 16.32
CA MET A 267 -5.32 4.49 14.89
C MET A 267 -4.49 5.70 14.44
N ASN A 268 -3.69 5.51 13.40
CA ASN A 268 -3.11 6.58 12.59
C ASN A 268 -3.69 6.49 11.17
N PRO A 269 -4.86 7.07 10.89
CA PRO A 269 -5.53 6.90 9.61
C PRO A 269 -4.81 7.64 8.48
N PRO A 270 -4.83 7.14 7.23
CA PRO A 270 -4.30 7.86 6.09
C PRO A 270 -5.12 9.13 5.84
N PHE A 271 -4.43 10.25 5.56
CA PHE A 271 -5.10 11.52 5.23
C PHE A 271 -5.07 11.82 3.73
N HIS A 272 -4.41 10.98 2.92
CA HIS A 272 -4.26 11.17 1.48
C HIS A 272 -4.36 9.84 0.75
N ARG A 273 -5.15 9.79 -0.34
CA ARG A 273 -4.95 8.82 -1.43
C ARG A 273 -4.12 9.42 -2.55
N SER A 274 -4.10 10.76 -2.64
CA SER A 274 -3.39 11.54 -3.64
C SER A 274 -2.64 12.73 -3.00
N ARG A 275 -2.39 13.80 -3.74
CA ARG A 275 -1.75 15.03 -3.23
C ARG A 275 -2.68 15.88 -2.34
N ALA A 276 -3.99 15.73 -2.48
CA ALA A 276 -4.96 16.46 -1.68
C ALA A 276 -5.35 15.64 -0.43
N ALA A 277 -5.56 16.32 0.69
CA ALA A 277 -6.15 15.71 1.88
C ALA A 277 -7.61 15.30 1.57
N GLU A 278 -7.96 14.08 1.94
CA GLU A 278 -9.31 13.55 1.80
C GLU A 278 -9.90 13.30 3.20
N PRO A 279 -10.50 14.32 3.85
CA PRO A 279 -11.01 14.20 5.22
C PRO A 279 -12.04 13.08 5.39
N GLU A 280 -12.77 12.74 4.33
CA GLU A 280 -13.79 11.68 4.36
C GLU A 280 -13.20 10.28 4.61
N ILE A 281 -11.95 10.03 4.21
CA ILE A 281 -11.27 8.76 4.51
C ILE A 281 -11.12 8.60 6.02
N GLY A 282 -10.53 9.58 6.69
CA GLY A 282 -10.38 9.56 8.14
C GLY A 282 -11.73 9.55 8.87
N ALA A 283 -12.72 10.30 8.38
CA ALA A 283 -14.08 10.27 8.93
C ALA A 283 -14.72 8.88 8.81
N GLY A 284 -14.52 8.18 7.69
CA GLY A 284 -14.95 6.79 7.52
C GLY A 284 -14.27 5.84 8.50
N MET A 285 -12.96 5.99 8.70
CA MET A 285 -12.19 5.19 9.67
C MET A 285 -12.66 5.43 11.12
N ILE A 286 -12.96 6.67 11.50
CA ILE A 286 -13.52 7.03 12.81
C ILE A 286 -14.85 6.30 13.02
N ARG A 287 -15.74 6.29 12.03
CA ARG A 287 -17.03 5.57 12.10
C ARG A 287 -16.84 4.06 12.19
N ALA A 288 -15.86 3.50 11.45
CA ALA A 288 -15.51 2.08 11.54
C ALA A 288 -15.01 1.72 12.94
N ALA A 289 -14.13 2.53 13.53
CA ALA A 289 -13.64 2.36 14.88
C ALA A 289 -14.77 2.42 15.93
N ALA A 290 -15.68 3.41 15.82
CA ALA A 290 -16.83 3.51 16.71
C ALA A 290 -17.71 2.25 16.66
N LYS A 291 -17.92 1.66 15.48
CA LYS A 291 -18.69 0.40 15.32
C LYS A 291 -17.97 -0.81 15.90
N ALA A 292 -16.64 -0.85 15.82
CA ALA A 292 -15.83 -1.98 16.28
C ALA A 292 -15.53 -1.94 17.79
N LEU A 293 -15.76 -0.84 18.49
CA LEU A 293 -15.58 -0.75 19.92
C LEU A 293 -16.75 -1.38 20.69
N LYS A 294 -16.46 -1.96 21.86
CA LYS A 294 -17.45 -2.35 22.86
C LYS A 294 -18.11 -1.12 23.50
N PRO A 295 -19.29 -1.22 24.12
CA PRO A 295 -19.82 -0.15 24.97
C PRO A 295 -18.79 0.26 26.04
N GLY A 296 -18.50 1.55 26.14
CA GLY A 296 -17.46 2.09 27.03
C GLY A 296 -16.02 1.94 26.52
N GLY A 297 -15.81 1.29 25.39
CA GLY A 297 -14.51 1.16 24.73
C GLY A 297 -13.94 2.50 24.26
N ARG A 298 -12.64 2.58 24.08
CA ARG A 298 -11.90 3.83 23.81
C ARG A 298 -11.19 3.79 22.45
N LEU A 299 -11.31 4.88 21.71
CA LEU A 299 -10.48 5.19 20.57
C LEU A 299 -9.36 6.14 20.99
N PHE A 300 -8.14 5.88 20.52
CA PHE A 300 -7.03 6.82 20.50
C PHE A 300 -6.57 6.99 19.06
N MET A 301 -6.53 8.22 18.56
CA MET A 301 -6.13 8.48 17.20
C MET A 301 -5.27 9.73 17.06
N VAL A 302 -4.32 9.68 16.12
CA VAL A 302 -3.60 10.86 15.67
C VAL A 302 -4.17 11.33 14.35
N ALA A 303 -4.17 12.64 14.14
CA ALA A 303 -4.58 13.26 12.89
C ALA A 303 -3.73 14.48 12.59
N ASN A 304 -3.61 14.83 11.30
CA ASN A 304 -3.03 16.12 10.93
C ASN A 304 -3.85 17.25 11.58
N ARG A 305 -3.15 18.23 12.13
CA ARG A 305 -3.73 19.36 12.90
C ARG A 305 -4.88 20.07 12.16
N GLN A 306 -4.78 20.17 10.83
CA GLN A 306 -5.74 20.93 10.03
C GLN A 306 -7.02 20.15 9.69
N LEU A 307 -7.07 18.84 9.94
CA LEU A 307 -8.22 18.01 9.60
C LEU A 307 -9.33 18.16 10.64
N PRO A 308 -10.56 18.51 10.23
CA PRO A 308 -11.67 18.82 11.15
C PRO A 308 -12.43 17.55 11.55
N TYR A 309 -11.83 16.70 12.39
CA TYR A 309 -12.47 15.45 12.83
C TYR A 309 -13.35 15.58 14.08
N GLU A 310 -13.31 16.72 14.77
CA GLU A 310 -14.10 16.98 15.98
C GLU A 310 -15.63 16.75 15.77
N PRO A 311 -16.25 17.24 14.67
CA PRO A 311 -17.67 16.97 14.42
C PRO A 311 -17.99 15.48 14.24
N VAL A 312 -17.11 14.73 13.58
CA VAL A 312 -17.31 13.28 13.37
C VAL A 312 -17.16 12.52 14.67
N LEU A 313 -16.18 12.90 15.51
CA LEU A 313 -16.00 12.33 16.85
C LEU A 313 -17.20 12.62 17.74
N SER A 314 -17.72 13.87 17.74
CA SER A 314 -18.92 14.22 18.50
C SER A 314 -20.17 13.44 18.08
N ALA A 315 -20.28 13.12 16.79
CA ALA A 315 -21.43 12.37 16.27
C ALA A 315 -21.32 10.86 16.50
N ALA A 316 -20.12 10.31 16.61
CA ALA A 316 -19.88 8.86 16.67
C ALA A 316 -19.62 8.32 18.09
N PHE A 317 -19.27 9.19 19.04
CA PHE A 317 -18.85 8.82 20.40
C PHE A 317 -19.62 9.60 21.48
N ALA A 318 -19.78 8.99 22.64
CA ALA A 318 -20.41 9.63 23.79
C ALA A 318 -19.59 10.82 24.33
N SER A 319 -18.27 10.76 24.22
CA SER A 319 -17.37 11.85 24.58
C SER A 319 -16.06 11.74 23.81
N HIS A 320 -15.41 12.87 23.58
CA HIS A 320 -14.05 12.92 23.07
C HIS A 320 -13.28 14.08 23.66
N ALA A 321 -11.95 13.99 23.63
CA ALA A 321 -11.05 15.05 24.07
C ALA A 321 -9.80 15.05 23.17
N GLU A 322 -9.26 16.23 22.94
CA GLU A 322 -7.92 16.39 22.39
C GLU A 322 -6.92 16.26 23.55
N LEU A 323 -6.02 15.27 23.45
CA LEU A 323 -5.02 15.00 24.50
C LEU A 323 -3.79 15.89 24.35
N VAL A 324 -3.35 16.11 23.12
CA VAL A 324 -2.18 16.93 22.77
C VAL A 324 -2.32 17.47 21.36
N ARG A 325 -1.69 18.61 21.11
CA ARG A 325 -1.54 19.23 19.81
C ARG A 325 -0.13 19.78 19.68
N ASP A 326 0.51 19.54 18.52
CA ASP A 326 1.77 20.17 18.14
C ASP A 326 1.64 21.03 16.88
N GLY A 327 2.77 21.32 16.22
CA GLY A 327 2.80 22.10 14.96
C GLY A 327 2.14 21.40 13.78
N MET A 328 2.13 20.06 13.73
CA MET A 328 1.66 19.25 12.61
C MET A 328 0.48 18.36 12.94
N PHE A 329 0.41 17.81 14.15
CA PHE A 329 -0.54 16.78 14.56
C PHE A 329 -1.36 17.15 15.79
N LYS A 330 -2.43 16.44 15.99
CA LYS A 330 -3.25 16.40 17.21
C LYS A 330 -3.64 14.96 17.52
N VAL A 331 -3.68 14.62 18.80
CA VAL A 331 -4.10 13.30 19.28
C VAL A 331 -5.44 13.44 20.00
N PHE A 332 -6.38 12.58 19.64
CA PHE A 332 -7.68 12.49 20.28
C PHE A 332 -7.83 11.21 21.09
N SER A 333 -8.58 11.31 22.19
CA SER A 333 -9.23 10.16 22.79
C SER A 333 -10.75 10.31 22.63
N ALA A 334 -11.45 9.20 22.38
CA ALA A 334 -12.90 9.18 22.34
C ALA A 334 -13.45 7.93 23.03
N ARG A 335 -14.66 8.01 23.63
CA ARG A 335 -15.29 6.92 24.33
C ARG A 335 -16.66 6.62 23.72
N ARG A 336 -16.89 5.33 23.42
CA ARG A 336 -18.16 4.84 22.92
C ARG A 336 -19.22 4.75 24.02
#